data_0a2c09bf3b251cac84a27e93ab919954
#
_entry.id   0a2c09bf3b251cac84a27e93ab919954
#
_cell.length_a   1.000
_cell.length_b   1.000
_cell.length_c   1.000
_cell.angle_alpha   90.00
_cell.angle_beta   90.00
_cell.angle_gamma   90.00
#
_symmetry.space_group_name_H-M   'P 1'
#
loop_
_entity.id
_entity.type
_entity.pdbx_description
1 polymer ?
#
loop_
_entity_poly.entity_id
_entity_poly.type
_entity_poly.pdbx_seq_one_letter_code
_entity_poly.pdbx_strand_id
1 'polypeptide(L)'
;MSTPPSSPAASPSSPADAGDVELESVDPPTQESPDSAEDPARRRRRRPLPRFLGLDLAWAPRNTSGGAVMELTEEGGARLVSAASLRAHEDILSWIARSRSRAGSLVAVNAPIIVENAGGRRPADTLLEEHFGKYGVDEYHVNTVNASHPRTIGRALMRMQFDPNPTGDGDRVIETANQATQIMLFELDRPIRLKAGPVGSRKEAVDRFRELLWEKLSVATPYLEETPTLRELLEADLPSSNGSRVGELEERLEAVLCAYTACYLAWRGPEACAMLGDLNEGYVLLPTTRSASPSEP
;
A
#
# COMPACT_ATOMS: atom_id res chain seq x y z
N MET A 1 -36.76 -50.73 -5.06
CA MET A 1 -36.71 -51.41 -6.36
C MET A 1 -35.72 -50.62 -7.20
N SER A 2 -34.56 -50.98 -7.66
CA SER A 2 -33.88 -52.26 -7.81
C SER A 2 -32.39 -51.97 -7.84
N THR A 3 -31.66 -52.82 -7.25
CA THR A 3 -30.19 -52.89 -7.16
C THR A 3 -29.53 -53.38 -8.48
N PRO A 4 -28.17 -53.36 -8.53
CA PRO A 4 -27.31 -53.43 -9.72
C PRO A 4 -27.00 -54.88 -10.22
N PRO A 5 -26.15 -55.08 -11.19
CA PRO A 5 -25.04 -56.00 -10.98
C PRO A 5 -23.69 -55.59 -11.62
N SER A 6 -22.56 -55.75 -10.91
CA SER A 6 -21.69 -56.92 -10.85
C SER A 6 -20.62 -57.02 -11.95
N SER A 7 -19.37 -56.98 -11.52
CA SER A 7 -18.14 -57.40 -12.19
C SER A 7 -18.16 -58.86 -12.70
N PRO A 8 -17.15 -59.26 -13.52
CA PRO A 8 -16.12 -60.07 -12.90
C PRO A 8 -14.67 -59.87 -13.41
N ALA A 9 -13.78 -60.39 -12.55
CA ALA A 9 -12.39 -60.57 -12.71
C ALA A 9 -11.96 -61.73 -13.63
N ALA A 10 -10.72 -61.74 -14.10
CA ALA A 10 -9.83 -62.91 -14.15
C ALA A 10 -8.39 -62.57 -14.59
N SER A 11 -7.44 -62.90 -13.77
CA SER A 11 -6.05 -63.20 -14.10
C SER A 11 -5.94 -64.68 -14.55
N PRO A 12 -4.78 -65.34 -14.80
CA PRO A 12 -3.38 -65.00 -15.03
C PRO A 12 -2.70 -65.77 -16.16
N SER A 13 -1.41 -65.52 -16.48
CA SER A 13 -0.38 -66.56 -16.71
C SER A 13 0.95 -65.97 -17.17
N SER A 14 1.97 -66.39 -16.46
CA SER A 14 3.40 -66.45 -16.84
C SER A 14 3.66 -67.86 -17.40
N PRO A 15 4.81 -68.24 -18.05
CA PRO A 15 6.18 -67.98 -17.66
C PRO A 15 7.24 -67.92 -18.79
N ALA A 16 8.44 -67.48 -18.39
CA ALA A 16 9.79 -67.90 -18.77
C ALA A 16 10.27 -68.02 -20.24
N ASP A 17 11.32 -67.35 -20.60
CA ASP A 17 12.54 -68.05 -21.01
C ASP A 17 13.81 -67.19 -20.87
N ALA A 18 14.92 -67.88 -20.66
CA ALA A 18 16.28 -67.36 -20.36
C ALA A 18 17.08 -67.11 -21.66
N GLY A 19 18.02 -66.19 -21.60
CA GLY A 19 18.97 -66.06 -22.70
C GLY A 19 19.92 -64.85 -22.56
N ASP A 20 21.10 -65.15 -22.20
CA ASP A 20 22.42 -64.57 -22.58
C ASP A 20 22.89 -63.23 -21.99
N VAL A 21 23.98 -63.40 -21.25
CA VAL A 21 24.90 -62.41 -20.72
C VAL A 21 25.80 -61.91 -21.83
N GLU A 22 25.76 -60.64 -22.17
CA GLU A 22 26.88 -59.97 -22.84
C GLU A 22 27.42 -58.85 -21.93
N LEU A 23 28.74 -59.01 -21.65
CA LEU A 23 29.55 -58.05 -20.95
C LEU A 23 29.93 -56.94 -21.93
N GLU A 24 29.41 -55.72 -21.74
CA GLU A 24 29.96 -54.55 -22.41
C GLU A 24 30.36 -53.45 -21.42
N SER A 25 31.62 -53.13 -21.56
CA SER A 25 32.41 -51.93 -21.27
C SER A 25 31.84 -50.91 -20.28
N VAL A 26 32.54 -50.88 -19.15
CA VAL A 26 32.50 -49.79 -18.18
C VAL A 26 33.14 -48.55 -18.80
N ASP A 27 32.35 -47.55 -19.14
CA ASP A 27 32.84 -46.20 -19.40
C ASP A 27 33.33 -45.56 -18.09
N PRO A 28 34.43 -44.79 -18.13
CA PRO A 28 34.94 -44.11 -16.92
C PRO A 28 33.97 -43.04 -16.45
N PRO A 29 33.88 -42.76 -15.13
CA PRO A 29 32.99 -41.77 -14.59
C PRO A 29 33.34 -40.40 -15.16
N THR A 30 32.35 -39.77 -15.82
CA THR A 30 32.39 -38.37 -16.22
C THR A 30 32.66 -37.54 -14.98
N GLN A 31 33.80 -36.87 -14.94
CA GLN A 31 34.12 -35.88 -13.91
C GLN A 31 33.04 -34.78 -13.97
N GLU A 32 32.15 -34.79 -13.00
CA GLU A 32 31.32 -33.63 -12.70
C GLU A 32 32.24 -32.46 -12.32
N SER A 33 32.22 -31.43 -13.13
CA SER A 33 32.91 -30.16 -12.86
C SER A 33 32.43 -29.61 -11.53
N PRO A 34 33.30 -29.26 -10.58
CA PRO A 34 32.93 -28.64 -9.33
C PRO A 34 32.75 -27.11 -9.56
N ASP A 35 31.74 -26.71 -10.32
CA ASP A 35 31.50 -25.28 -10.55
C ASP A 35 30.03 -24.95 -10.49
N SER A 36 29.44 -25.21 -9.31
CA SER A 36 28.22 -24.56 -8.85
C SER A 36 28.15 -24.49 -7.32
N ALA A 37 29.31 -24.31 -6.67
CA ALA A 37 29.31 -23.83 -5.30
C ALA A 37 28.84 -22.38 -5.33
N GLU A 38 27.53 -22.16 -5.21
CA GLU A 38 26.99 -20.85 -4.90
C GLU A 38 27.72 -20.27 -3.68
N ASP A 39 28.45 -19.18 -3.92
CA ASP A 39 29.21 -18.43 -2.93
C ASP A 39 28.39 -18.27 -1.62
N PRO A 40 28.89 -18.80 -0.48
CA PRO A 40 28.21 -18.64 0.82
C PRO A 40 27.98 -17.17 1.21
N ALA A 41 28.70 -16.20 0.60
CA ALA A 41 28.49 -14.79 0.75
C ALA A 41 27.19 -14.31 0.07
N ARG A 42 26.68 -15.00 -0.96
CA ARG A 42 25.37 -14.71 -1.59
C ARG A 42 24.19 -15.18 -0.73
N ARG A 43 24.37 -16.04 0.24
CA ARG A 43 23.39 -16.46 1.24
C ARG A 43 23.37 -15.57 2.49
N ARG A 44 23.94 -14.38 2.49
CA ARG A 44 23.49 -13.36 3.44
C ARG A 44 22.02 -13.11 3.12
N ARG A 45 21.13 -13.80 3.84
CA ARG A 45 19.69 -13.48 3.85
C ARG A 45 19.62 -11.99 4.05
N ARG A 46 19.23 -11.24 3.02
CA ARG A 46 18.96 -9.80 3.16
C ARG A 46 18.06 -9.67 4.37
N ARG A 47 18.49 -8.93 5.37
CA ARG A 47 17.60 -8.61 6.50
C ARG A 47 16.33 -8.03 5.91
N PRO A 48 15.16 -8.51 6.35
CA PRO A 48 13.92 -7.93 5.85
C PRO A 48 13.95 -6.42 6.12
N LEU A 49 13.62 -5.63 5.10
CA LEU A 49 13.48 -4.18 5.24
C LEU A 49 12.11 -3.86 5.85
N PRO A 50 11.98 -2.78 6.61
CA PRO A 50 10.69 -2.25 7.01
C PRO A 50 9.82 -1.95 5.77
N ARG A 51 8.50 -2.08 5.91
CA ARG A 51 7.55 -1.77 4.83
C ARG A 51 6.63 -0.63 5.20
N PHE A 52 6.38 0.19 4.20
CA PHE A 52 5.54 1.37 4.28
C PHE A 52 4.32 1.14 3.41
N LEU A 53 3.17 1.01 4.05
CA LEU A 53 1.92 0.70 3.39
C LEU A 53 1.07 1.97 3.30
N GLY A 54 0.55 2.24 2.11
CA GLY A 54 -0.45 3.28 1.90
C GLY A 54 -1.81 2.66 1.66
N LEU A 55 -2.83 3.19 2.29
CA LEU A 55 -4.22 2.78 2.12
C LEU A 55 -5.08 4.01 1.83
N ASP A 56 -5.52 4.16 0.57
CA ASP A 56 -6.61 5.07 0.24
C ASP A 56 -7.92 4.35 0.51
N LEU A 57 -8.46 4.52 1.72
CA LEU A 57 -9.58 3.74 2.21
C LEU A 57 -10.91 4.37 1.80
N ALA A 58 -11.71 3.61 1.09
CA ALA A 58 -13.09 4.02 0.76
C ALA A 58 -13.94 4.16 2.03
N TRP A 59 -14.78 5.22 2.07
CA TRP A 59 -15.67 5.47 3.21
C TRP A 59 -16.83 4.46 3.32
N ALA A 60 -17.17 3.79 2.23
CA ALA A 60 -18.21 2.77 2.21
C ALA A 60 -17.62 1.41 1.81
N PRO A 61 -18.01 0.31 2.49
CA PRO A 61 -17.40 -1.02 2.29
C PRO A 61 -17.64 -1.62 0.89
N ARG A 62 -18.60 -1.08 0.14
CA ARG A 62 -18.90 -1.49 -1.26
C ARG A 62 -17.99 -0.84 -2.30
N ASN A 63 -17.30 0.22 -1.92
CA ASN A 63 -16.40 0.96 -2.81
C ASN A 63 -15.00 0.34 -2.76
N THR A 64 -14.28 0.49 -3.83
CA THR A 64 -12.90 0.02 -3.93
C THR A 64 -11.96 0.96 -3.16
N SER A 65 -10.95 0.39 -2.53
CA SER A 65 -9.86 1.08 -1.86
C SER A 65 -8.55 0.86 -2.61
N GLY A 66 -7.62 1.79 -2.53
CA GLY A 66 -6.26 1.61 -3.05
C GLY A 66 -5.30 1.13 -1.98
N GLY A 67 -4.38 0.25 -2.35
CA GLY A 67 -3.28 -0.18 -1.51
C GLY A 67 -1.93 -0.05 -2.22
N ALA A 68 -0.90 0.45 -1.54
CA ALA A 68 0.46 0.55 -2.06
C ALA A 68 1.49 0.10 -1.00
N VAL A 69 2.56 -0.55 -1.44
CA VAL A 69 3.67 -0.97 -0.58
C VAL A 69 4.94 -0.33 -1.07
N MET A 70 5.65 0.34 -0.16
CA MET A 70 6.99 0.89 -0.41
C MET A 70 8.02 0.31 0.55
N GLU A 71 9.28 0.38 0.14
CA GLU A 71 10.47 0.13 0.95
C GLU A 71 11.40 1.36 0.84
N LEU A 72 12.13 1.66 1.92
CA LEU A 72 13.16 2.69 1.91
C LEU A 72 14.53 2.05 1.68
N THR A 73 15.32 2.64 0.78
CA THR A 73 16.72 2.27 0.61
C THR A 73 17.60 3.02 1.63
N GLU A 74 18.82 2.54 1.82
CA GLU A 74 19.78 3.18 2.73
C GLU A 74 20.17 4.60 2.25
N GLU A 75 20.06 4.84 0.94
CA GLU A 75 20.33 6.14 0.30
C GLU A 75 19.13 7.10 0.36
N GLY A 76 18.00 6.68 0.93
CA GLY A 76 16.80 7.50 1.04
C GLY A 76 15.86 7.43 -0.16
N GLY A 77 15.98 6.40 -0.99
CA GLY A 77 15.02 6.12 -2.06
C GLY A 77 13.76 5.45 -1.52
N ALA A 78 12.59 6.02 -1.81
CA ALA A 78 11.29 5.41 -1.57
C ALA A 78 10.90 4.58 -2.81
N ARG A 79 11.01 3.27 -2.68
CA ARG A 79 10.80 2.31 -3.78
C ARG A 79 9.41 1.72 -3.73
N LEU A 80 8.60 1.93 -4.76
CA LEU A 80 7.30 1.28 -4.90
C LEU A 80 7.48 -0.20 -5.26
N VAL A 81 7.01 -1.08 -4.37
CA VAL A 81 7.08 -2.55 -4.52
C VAL A 81 5.83 -3.09 -5.21
N SER A 82 4.65 -2.61 -4.80
CA SER A 82 3.37 -3.03 -5.39
C SER A 82 2.29 -1.98 -5.16
N ALA A 83 1.28 -2.00 -6.04
CA ALA A 83 0.03 -1.27 -5.88
C ALA A 83 -1.15 -2.16 -6.26
N ALA A 84 -2.27 -2.05 -5.54
CA ALA A 84 -3.43 -2.92 -5.69
C ALA A 84 -4.74 -2.16 -5.50
N SER A 85 -5.81 -2.66 -6.11
CA SER A 85 -7.19 -2.27 -5.80
C SER A 85 -7.82 -3.33 -4.90
N LEU A 86 -8.42 -2.91 -3.80
CA LEU A 86 -8.94 -3.76 -2.72
C LEU A 86 -10.45 -3.53 -2.61
N ARG A 87 -11.24 -4.60 -2.67
CA ARG A 87 -12.70 -4.45 -2.83
C ARG A 87 -13.50 -4.70 -1.56
N ALA A 88 -13.03 -5.58 -0.70
CA ALA A 88 -13.76 -5.98 0.50
C ALA A 88 -12.95 -5.67 1.76
N HIS A 89 -13.65 -5.60 2.88
CA HIS A 89 -13.02 -5.44 4.19
C HIS A 89 -11.96 -6.52 4.46
N GLU A 90 -12.31 -7.76 4.16
CA GLU A 90 -11.42 -8.93 4.33
C GLU A 90 -10.22 -8.86 3.39
N ASP A 91 -10.40 -8.34 2.17
CA ASP A 91 -9.31 -8.14 1.21
C ASP A 91 -8.29 -7.14 1.75
N ILE A 92 -8.77 -6.02 2.33
CA ILE A 92 -7.93 -4.99 2.93
C ILE A 92 -7.08 -5.58 4.07
N LEU A 93 -7.72 -6.23 5.04
CA LEU A 93 -7.00 -6.79 6.18
C LEU A 93 -6.05 -7.92 5.78
N SER A 94 -6.46 -8.79 4.86
CA SER A 94 -5.61 -9.85 4.31
C SER A 94 -4.43 -9.28 3.53
N TRP A 95 -4.65 -8.22 2.76
CA TRP A 95 -3.59 -7.54 2.02
C TRP A 95 -2.56 -6.92 2.97
N ILE A 96 -3.01 -6.20 4.01
CA ILE A 96 -2.13 -5.63 5.04
C ILE A 96 -1.33 -6.74 5.73
N ALA A 97 -1.99 -7.82 6.16
CA ALA A 97 -1.33 -8.95 6.83
C ALA A 97 -0.23 -9.59 5.98
N ARG A 98 -0.47 -9.76 4.66
CA ARG A 98 0.54 -10.30 3.72
C ARG A 98 1.65 -9.31 3.37
N SER A 99 1.35 -8.02 3.44
CA SER A 99 2.29 -6.95 3.10
C SER A 99 3.21 -6.56 4.26
N ARG A 100 2.90 -6.98 5.50
CA ARG A 100 3.74 -6.69 6.68
C ARG A 100 5.16 -7.25 6.51
N SER A 101 6.12 -6.53 7.10
CA SER A 101 7.49 -6.97 7.22
C SER A 101 7.81 -7.39 8.66
N ARG A 102 8.65 -8.40 8.83
CA ARG A 102 9.19 -8.77 10.15
C ARG A 102 10.12 -7.70 10.74
N ALA A 103 10.59 -6.79 9.92
CA ALA A 103 11.40 -5.64 10.35
C ALA A 103 10.58 -4.45 10.82
N GLY A 104 9.25 -4.58 10.85
CA GLY A 104 8.28 -3.54 11.16
C GLY A 104 7.56 -3.01 9.93
N SER A 105 6.39 -2.45 10.16
CA SER A 105 5.57 -1.85 9.11
C SER A 105 4.88 -0.58 9.62
N LEU A 106 4.77 0.42 8.76
CA LEU A 106 4.00 1.63 9.01
C LEU A 106 2.91 1.76 7.94
N VAL A 107 1.65 1.81 8.37
CA VAL A 107 0.49 1.98 7.49
C VAL A 107 0.01 3.42 7.58
N ALA A 108 0.01 4.16 6.47
CA ALA A 108 -0.66 5.47 6.37
C ALA A 108 -2.02 5.30 5.69
N VAL A 109 -3.08 5.76 6.33
CA VAL A 109 -4.46 5.59 5.89
C VAL A 109 -5.08 6.94 5.58
N ASN A 110 -5.53 7.15 4.34
CA ASN A 110 -6.31 8.30 3.93
C ASN A 110 -7.79 8.09 4.30
N ALA A 111 -8.08 8.04 5.57
CA ALA A 111 -9.41 8.00 6.17
C ALA A 111 -9.32 8.08 7.70
N PRO A 112 -10.39 8.51 8.39
CA PRO A 112 -10.42 8.62 9.84
C PRO A 112 -10.45 7.22 10.52
N ILE A 113 -9.37 6.87 11.21
CA ILE A 113 -9.23 5.56 11.89
C ILE A 113 -9.53 5.60 13.39
N ILE A 114 -9.37 6.76 14.03
CA ILE A 114 -9.75 7.01 15.43
C ILE A 114 -10.94 7.96 15.40
N VAL A 115 -12.11 7.45 15.80
CA VAL A 115 -13.37 8.21 15.80
C VAL A 115 -14.16 7.81 17.03
N GLU A 116 -14.24 8.68 18.03
CA GLU A 116 -14.92 8.40 19.30
C GLU A 116 -16.17 9.31 19.51
N ASN A 117 -16.27 10.42 18.79
CA ASN A 117 -17.42 11.33 18.86
C ASN A 117 -18.66 10.75 18.18
N ALA A 118 -19.80 10.80 18.90
CA ALA A 118 -21.09 10.31 18.38
C ALA A 118 -21.73 11.23 17.33
N GLY A 119 -21.33 12.49 17.29
CA GLY A 119 -21.84 13.50 16.35
C GLY A 119 -20.91 14.70 16.28
N GLY A 120 -21.19 15.64 15.36
CA GLY A 120 -20.34 16.80 15.14
C GLY A 120 -19.07 16.47 14.37
N ARG A 121 -17.97 17.13 14.73
CA ARG A 121 -16.64 17.02 14.11
C ARG A 121 -15.62 16.62 15.17
N ARG A 122 -14.56 15.93 14.76
CA ARG A 122 -13.38 15.72 15.62
C ARG A 122 -12.56 17.03 15.69
N PRO A 123 -11.77 17.25 16.75
CA PRO A 123 -10.81 18.35 16.79
C PRO A 123 -9.87 18.36 15.57
N ALA A 124 -9.41 17.17 15.14
CA ALA A 124 -8.58 17.01 13.95
C ALA A 124 -9.21 17.56 12.66
N ASP A 125 -10.51 17.35 12.47
CA ASP A 125 -11.23 17.83 11.28
C ASP A 125 -11.39 19.36 11.30
N THR A 126 -11.60 19.94 12.48
CA THR A 126 -11.67 21.39 12.67
C THR A 126 -10.31 22.04 12.37
N LEU A 127 -9.22 21.49 12.92
CA LEU A 127 -7.87 21.98 12.65
C LEU A 127 -7.49 21.83 11.17
N LEU A 128 -7.88 20.72 10.52
CA LEU A 128 -7.65 20.52 9.09
C LEU A 128 -8.32 21.61 8.25
N GLU A 129 -9.58 21.97 8.56
CA GLU A 129 -10.28 23.08 7.91
C GLU A 129 -9.62 24.43 8.19
N GLU A 130 -9.29 24.75 9.44
CA GLU A 130 -8.64 26.00 9.81
C GLU A 130 -7.34 26.23 9.04
N HIS A 131 -6.50 25.20 8.90
CA HIS A 131 -5.22 25.30 8.21
C HIS A 131 -5.33 25.20 6.69
N PHE A 132 -6.23 24.34 6.18
CA PHE A 132 -6.26 23.94 4.77
C PHE A 132 -7.55 24.32 4.03
N GLY A 133 -8.60 24.80 4.70
CA GLY A 133 -9.85 25.22 4.07
C GLY A 133 -9.65 26.32 3.04
N LYS A 134 -8.73 27.27 3.28
CA LYS A 134 -8.37 28.33 2.32
C LYS A 134 -7.83 27.81 0.98
N TYR A 135 -7.27 26.61 0.96
CA TYR A 135 -6.80 25.92 -0.25
C TYR A 135 -7.89 25.10 -0.92
N GLY A 136 -9.08 25.04 -0.33
CA GLY A 136 -10.21 24.27 -0.86
C GLY A 136 -10.10 22.77 -0.61
N VAL A 137 -9.39 22.36 0.45
CA VAL A 137 -9.46 20.98 0.98
C VAL A 137 -10.88 20.73 1.47
N ASP A 138 -11.41 19.53 1.18
CA ASP A 138 -12.78 19.19 1.53
C ASP A 138 -12.98 19.18 3.06
N GLU A 139 -14.11 19.72 3.48
CA GLU A 139 -14.53 19.70 4.88
C GLU A 139 -14.99 18.30 5.28
N TYR A 140 -14.49 17.83 6.41
CA TYR A 140 -14.92 16.56 6.98
C TYR A 140 -15.69 16.78 8.29
N HIS A 141 -16.88 16.20 8.39
CA HIS A 141 -17.68 16.15 9.61
C HIS A 141 -17.67 14.71 10.14
N VAL A 142 -16.51 14.26 10.62
CA VAL A 142 -16.29 12.87 11.00
C VAL A 142 -16.92 12.56 12.36
N ASN A 143 -17.72 11.49 12.38
CA ASN A 143 -18.29 10.92 13.60
C ASN A 143 -18.55 9.41 13.44
N THR A 144 -18.92 8.73 14.51
CA THR A 144 -19.09 7.27 14.50
C THR A 144 -20.18 6.76 13.56
N VAL A 145 -21.08 7.63 13.10
CA VAL A 145 -22.17 7.25 12.18
C VAL A 145 -21.68 7.22 10.73
N ASN A 146 -21.05 8.32 10.27
CA ASN A 146 -20.65 8.45 8.87
C ASN A 146 -19.27 7.81 8.58
N ALA A 147 -18.41 7.66 9.58
CA ALA A 147 -17.10 7.00 9.45
C ALA A 147 -17.09 5.57 10.01
N SER A 148 -18.23 4.86 10.01
CA SER A 148 -18.34 3.52 10.57
C SER A 148 -17.40 2.50 9.94
N HIS A 149 -17.21 2.54 8.60
CA HIS A 149 -16.31 1.63 7.90
C HIS A 149 -14.83 1.95 8.17
N PRO A 150 -14.32 3.18 7.99
CA PRO A 150 -12.95 3.51 8.36
C PRO A 150 -12.61 3.19 9.82
N ARG A 151 -13.49 3.55 10.76
CA ARG A 151 -13.35 3.21 12.18
C ARG A 151 -13.24 1.70 12.42
N THR A 152 -13.99 0.89 11.68
CA THR A 152 -13.92 -0.58 11.78
C THR A 152 -12.56 -1.10 11.32
N ILE A 153 -12.03 -0.58 10.19
CA ILE A 153 -10.68 -0.90 9.71
C ILE A 153 -9.63 -0.44 10.74
N GLY A 154 -9.70 0.79 11.25
CA GLY A 154 -8.78 1.29 12.26
C GLY A 154 -8.72 0.38 13.50
N ARG A 155 -9.88 0.02 14.05
CA ARG A 155 -9.97 -0.92 15.17
C ARG A 155 -9.43 -2.31 14.85
N ALA A 156 -9.61 -2.80 13.62
CA ALA A 156 -9.04 -4.07 13.20
C ALA A 156 -7.51 -4.01 13.12
N LEU A 157 -6.93 -2.91 12.62
CA LEU A 157 -5.49 -2.68 12.60
C LEU A 157 -4.91 -2.66 14.02
N MET A 158 -5.56 -1.97 14.95
CA MET A 158 -5.13 -1.96 16.37
C MET A 158 -5.18 -3.36 16.99
N ARG A 159 -6.20 -4.19 16.67
CA ARG A 159 -6.24 -5.61 17.10
C ARG A 159 -5.14 -6.44 16.45
N MET A 160 -4.68 -6.08 15.26
CA MET A 160 -3.53 -6.68 14.58
C MET A 160 -2.19 -6.16 15.14
N GLN A 161 -2.23 -5.41 16.26
CA GLN A 161 -1.05 -4.85 16.96
C GLN A 161 -0.34 -3.74 16.18
N PHE A 162 -1.07 -2.96 15.40
CA PHE A 162 -0.57 -1.68 14.88
C PHE A 162 -0.83 -0.60 15.94
N ASP A 163 0.24 0.09 16.36
CA ASP A 163 0.16 1.21 17.30
C ASP A 163 -0.26 2.49 16.52
N PRO A 164 -1.32 3.20 16.94
CA PRO A 164 -1.68 4.48 16.33
C PRO A 164 -0.74 5.63 16.72
N ASN A 165 0.19 5.43 17.65
CA ASN A 165 1.17 6.45 18.01
C ASN A 165 2.24 6.59 16.92
N PRO A 166 2.35 7.76 16.22
CA PRO A 166 3.33 7.95 15.16
C PRO A 166 4.79 7.87 15.63
N THR A 167 5.03 8.07 16.94
CA THR A 167 6.35 7.97 17.58
C THR A 167 6.59 6.63 18.26
N GLY A 168 5.64 5.70 18.22
CA GLY A 168 5.74 4.37 18.79
C GLY A 168 6.77 3.48 18.08
N ASP A 169 7.11 2.37 18.74
CA ASP A 169 7.98 1.34 18.18
C ASP A 169 7.17 0.23 17.48
N GLY A 170 7.81 -0.48 16.55
CA GLY A 170 7.23 -1.65 15.88
C GLY A 170 6.27 -1.30 14.74
N ASP A 171 5.18 -2.08 14.64
CA ASP A 171 4.15 -1.84 13.61
C ASP A 171 3.25 -0.67 14.01
N ARG A 172 3.08 0.28 13.11
CA ARG A 172 2.31 1.51 13.38
C ARG A 172 1.27 1.76 12.30
N VAL A 173 0.21 2.46 12.69
CA VAL A 173 -0.78 2.99 11.75
C VAL A 173 -1.00 4.47 12.02
N ILE A 174 -1.01 5.28 10.97
CA ILE A 174 -1.28 6.72 11.04
C ILE A 174 -2.45 7.09 10.13
N GLU A 175 -3.19 8.10 10.53
CA GLU A 175 -4.17 8.77 9.67
C GLU A 175 -3.50 9.91 8.91
N THR A 176 -3.78 10.04 7.61
CA THR A 176 -3.35 11.16 6.77
C THR A 176 -4.50 11.69 5.93
N ALA A 177 -4.34 12.86 5.32
CA ALA A 177 -5.33 13.48 4.43
C ALA A 177 -4.67 13.83 3.09
N ASN A 178 -4.95 13.06 2.05
CA ASN A 178 -4.27 13.18 0.76
C ASN A 178 -4.39 14.57 0.13
N GLN A 179 -5.53 15.26 0.24
CA GLN A 179 -5.68 16.61 -0.31
C GLN A 179 -4.74 17.60 0.39
N ALA A 180 -4.64 17.55 1.71
CA ALA A 180 -3.70 18.39 2.45
C ALA A 180 -2.24 17.97 2.20
N THR A 181 -1.98 16.67 2.11
CA THR A 181 -0.64 16.13 1.74
C THR A 181 -0.19 16.63 0.36
N GLN A 182 -1.09 16.69 -0.63
CA GLN A 182 -0.80 17.28 -1.95
C GLN A 182 -0.39 18.76 -1.84
N ILE A 183 -1.16 19.56 -1.06
CA ILE A 183 -0.82 20.98 -0.83
C ILE A 183 0.60 21.09 -0.27
N MET A 184 0.94 20.27 0.73
CA MET A 184 2.24 20.34 1.40
C MET A 184 3.39 19.84 0.52
N LEU A 185 3.25 18.67 -0.11
CA LEU A 185 4.35 18.03 -0.85
C LEU A 185 4.50 18.57 -2.27
N PHE A 186 3.41 18.97 -2.91
CA PHE A 186 3.45 19.47 -4.30
C PHE A 186 3.43 20.99 -4.37
N GLU A 187 3.34 21.67 -3.22
CA GLU A 187 3.29 23.14 -3.11
C GLU A 187 2.16 23.77 -3.94
N LEU A 188 0.95 23.22 -3.78
CA LEU A 188 -0.22 23.62 -4.56
C LEU A 188 -1.08 24.64 -3.82
N ASP A 189 -1.68 25.56 -4.57
CA ASP A 189 -2.73 26.47 -4.06
C ASP A 189 -4.09 25.77 -3.93
N ARG A 190 -4.30 24.64 -4.58
CA ARG A 190 -5.50 23.81 -4.50
C ARG A 190 -5.17 22.33 -4.75
N PRO A 191 -5.86 21.39 -4.08
CA PRO A 191 -5.62 19.97 -4.31
C PRO A 191 -6.19 19.54 -5.66
N ILE A 192 -5.56 18.53 -6.26
CA ILE A 192 -6.10 17.83 -7.43
C ILE A 192 -7.20 16.90 -6.94
N ARG A 193 -8.42 17.11 -7.40
CA ARG A 193 -9.58 16.29 -7.01
C ARG A 193 -9.76 15.14 -8.02
N LEU A 194 -9.09 14.03 -7.78
CA LEU A 194 -9.08 12.89 -8.69
C LEU A 194 -10.48 12.32 -8.95
N LYS A 195 -11.32 12.25 -7.92
CA LYS A 195 -12.63 11.59 -7.97
C LYS A 195 -13.78 12.54 -8.31
N ALA A 196 -13.49 13.78 -8.71
CA ALA A 196 -14.50 14.79 -8.97
C ALA A 196 -14.81 14.95 -10.47
N GLY A 197 -16.11 15.08 -10.80
CA GLY A 197 -16.57 15.40 -12.15
C GLY A 197 -16.69 14.21 -13.12
N PRO A 198 -16.94 14.49 -14.40
CA PRO A 198 -17.07 13.47 -15.44
C PRO A 198 -15.74 12.79 -15.76
N VAL A 199 -15.79 11.63 -16.41
CA VAL A 199 -14.60 10.78 -16.70
C VAL A 199 -13.48 11.55 -17.41
N GLY A 200 -13.80 12.46 -18.32
CA GLY A 200 -12.80 13.28 -19.03
C GLY A 200 -12.00 14.16 -18.07
N SER A 201 -12.68 14.91 -17.19
CA SER A 201 -12.02 15.77 -16.20
C SER A 201 -11.23 14.96 -15.17
N ARG A 202 -11.71 13.77 -14.80
CA ARG A 202 -11.00 12.84 -13.91
C ARG A 202 -9.71 12.33 -14.57
N LYS A 203 -9.74 12.04 -15.87
CA LYS A 203 -8.54 11.66 -16.61
C LYS A 203 -7.50 12.78 -16.59
N GLU A 204 -7.89 14.02 -16.90
CA GLU A 204 -7.00 15.19 -16.82
C GLU A 204 -6.40 15.37 -15.42
N ALA A 205 -7.23 15.17 -14.38
CA ALA A 205 -6.77 15.23 -12.99
C ALA A 205 -5.76 14.13 -12.67
N VAL A 206 -5.99 12.89 -13.14
CA VAL A 206 -5.05 11.77 -12.98
C VAL A 206 -3.72 12.05 -13.70
N ASP A 207 -3.77 12.55 -14.95
CA ASP A 207 -2.59 12.88 -15.71
C ASP A 207 -1.76 13.96 -14.99
N ARG A 208 -2.42 15.01 -14.49
CA ARG A 208 -1.75 16.06 -13.71
C ARG A 208 -1.20 15.55 -12.38
N PHE A 209 -1.91 14.66 -11.70
CA PHE A 209 -1.44 14.07 -10.46
C PHE A 209 -0.19 13.21 -10.67
N ARG A 210 -0.15 12.38 -11.72
CA ARG A 210 1.02 11.56 -12.09
C ARG A 210 2.25 12.42 -12.37
N GLU A 211 2.09 13.49 -13.14
CA GLU A 211 3.16 14.45 -13.42
C GLU A 211 3.75 15.02 -12.14
N LEU A 212 2.90 15.54 -11.23
CA LEU A 212 3.35 16.14 -9.98
C LEU A 212 3.92 15.11 -9.02
N LEU A 213 3.33 13.91 -8.95
CA LEU A 213 3.85 12.83 -8.12
C LEU A 213 5.31 12.54 -8.49
N TRP A 214 5.61 12.46 -9.78
CA TRP A 214 6.98 12.26 -10.25
C TRP A 214 7.84 13.51 -10.12
N GLU A 215 7.41 14.65 -10.67
CA GLU A 215 8.15 15.91 -10.66
C GLU A 215 8.61 16.31 -9.25
N LYS A 216 7.69 16.25 -8.28
CA LYS A 216 7.96 16.71 -6.93
C LYS A 216 8.65 15.66 -6.05
N LEU A 217 8.24 14.40 -6.14
CA LEU A 217 8.75 13.40 -5.23
C LEU A 217 10.06 12.74 -5.70
N SER A 218 10.39 12.76 -7.00
CA SER A 218 11.68 12.23 -7.48
C SER A 218 12.89 13.05 -7.02
N VAL A 219 12.68 14.30 -6.65
CA VAL A 219 13.73 15.23 -6.15
C VAL A 219 13.58 15.55 -4.66
N ALA A 220 12.58 15.00 -3.99
CA ALA A 220 12.32 15.20 -2.57
C ALA A 220 13.28 14.38 -1.67
N THR A 221 13.11 14.48 -0.37
CA THR A 221 13.81 13.64 0.61
C THR A 221 12.80 13.09 1.63
N PRO A 222 12.53 11.77 1.63
CA PRO A 222 13.10 10.74 0.74
C PRO A 222 12.67 10.96 -0.72
N TYR A 223 13.49 10.53 -1.70
CA TYR A 223 13.13 10.65 -3.11
C TYR A 223 12.36 9.43 -3.61
N LEU A 224 11.35 9.66 -4.46
CA LEU A 224 10.61 8.58 -5.10
C LEU A 224 11.48 7.92 -6.18
N GLU A 225 11.80 6.65 -6.01
CA GLU A 225 12.67 5.91 -6.92
C GLU A 225 11.87 5.40 -8.13
N GLU A 226 12.43 5.52 -9.32
CA GLU A 226 11.83 4.95 -10.52
C GLU A 226 11.91 3.41 -10.46
N THR A 227 10.75 2.77 -10.42
CA THR A 227 10.62 1.31 -10.44
C THR A 227 9.71 0.87 -11.60
N PRO A 228 9.80 -0.38 -12.07
CA PRO A 228 8.86 -0.88 -13.08
C PRO A 228 7.39 -0.74 -12.65
N THR A 229 7.10 -1.00 -11.37
CA THR A 229 5.74 -0.86 -10.81
C THR A 229 5.27 0.59 -10.82
N LEU A 230 6.13 1.54 -10.46
CA LEU A 230 5.79 2.97 -10.51
C LEU A 230 5.58 3.41 -11.97
N ARG A 231 6.47 3.04 -12.87
CA ARG A 231 6.36 3.37 -14.30
C ARG A 231 5.05 2.85 -14.89
N GLU A 232 4.64 1.62 -14.56
CA GLU A 232 3.33 1.07 -14.99
C GLU A 232 2.16 1.96 -14.56
N LEU A 233 2.19 2.53 -13.34
CA LEU A 233 1.14 3.45 -12.88
C LEU A 233 1.21 4.82 -13.56
N LEU A 234 2.42 5.34 -13.76
CA LEU A 234 2.62 6.67 -14.38
C LEU A 234 2.28 6.67 -15.87
N GLU A 235 2.53 5.56 -16.58
CA GLU A 235 2.33 5.41 -18.03
C GLU A 235 1.02 4.69 -18.39
N ALA A 236 0.23 4.25 -17.40
CA ALA A 236 -1.02 3.52 -17.66
C ALA A 236 -1.95 4.29 -18.60
N ASP A 237 -2.35 3.66 -19.71
CA ASP A 237 -3.31 4.25 -20.63
C ASP A 237 -4.71 4.29 -20.01
N LEU A 238 -5.34 5.46 -20.09
CA LEU A 238 -6.68 5.72 -19.59
C LEU A 238 -7.65 5.92 -20.74
N PRO A 239 -8.42 4.89 -21.12
CA PRO A 239 -9.43 5.05 -22.15
C PRO A 239 -10.52 6.03 -21.68
N SER A 240 -10.86 6.98 -22.54
CA SER A 240 -11.81 8.07 -22.26
C SER A 240 -13.22 7.60 -21.90
N SER A 241 -13.55 6.34 -22.15
CA SER A 241 -14.89 5.77 -21.94
C SER A 241 -15.00 4.81 -20.76
N ASN A 242 -13.90 4.48 -20.05
CA ASN A 242 -13.91 3.48 -18.99
C ASN A 242 -13.65 4.11 -17.60
N GLY A 243 -14.72 4.60 -16.99
CA GLY A 243 -14.67 5.22 -15.65
C GLY A 243 -14.20 4.28 -14.53
N SER A 244 -14.38 2.97 -14.65
CA SER A 244 -13.89 1.99 -13.67
C SER A 244 -12.36 1.92 -13.67
N ARG A 245 -11.72 1.87 -14.83
CA ARG A 245 -10.27 1.87 -14.95
C ARG A 245 -9.63 3.17 -14.44
N VAL A 246 -10.29 4.30 -14.71
CA VAL A 246 -9.86 5.60 -14.16
C VAL A 246 -9.94 5.54 -12.63
N GLY A 247 -11.06 5.09 -12.06
CA GLY A 247 -11.23 4.96 -10.61
C GLY A 247 -10.21 4.02 -9.94
N GLU A 248 -9.93 2.87 -10.54
CA GLU A 248 -8.91 1.93 -10.03
C GLU A 248 -7.50 2.53 -10.04
N LEU A 249 -7.18 3.37 -11.02
CA LEU A 249 -5.88 4.05 -11.06
C LEU A 249 -5.82 5.20 -10.06
N GLU A 250 -6.89 6.00 -9.92
CA GLU A 250 -7.01 7.05 -8.90
C GLU A 250 -6.72 6.52 -7.50
N GLU A 251 -7.40 5.44 -7.11
CA GLU A 251 -7.24 4.81 -5.80
C GLU A 251 -5.81 4.30 -5.57
N ARG A 252 -5.18 3.68 -6.59
CA ARG A 252 -3.80 3.21 -6.49
C ARG A 252 -2.81 4.36 -6.37
N LEU A 253 -2.99 5.45 -7.12
CA LEU A 253 -2.13 6.63 -7.05
C LEU A 253 -2.26 7.35 -5.70
N GLU A 254 -3.47 7.48 -5.18
CA GLU A 254 -3.70 8.03 -3.83
C GLU A 254 -3.08 7.15 -2.75
N ALA A 255 -3.12 5.82 -2.90
CA ALA A 255 -2.42 4.90 -2.00
C ALA A 255 -0.89 5.03 -2.08
N VAL A 256 -0.33 5.32 -3.27
CA VAL A 256 1.10 5.62 -3.42
C VAL A 256 1.49 6.86 -2.62
N LEU A 257 0.66 7.92 -2.63
CA LEU A 257 0.90 9.12 -1.83
C LEU A 257 0.83 8.81 -0.32
N CYS A 258 -0.13 7.98 0.12
CA CYS A 258 -0.18 7.50 1.51
C CYS A 258 1.09 6.72 1.88
N ALA A 259 1.53 5.76 1.06
CA ALA A 259 2.74 4.99 1.32
C ALA A 259 3.99 5.89 1.38
N TYR A 260 4.06 6.91 0.51
CA TYR A 260 5.12 7.90 0.54
C TYR A 260 5.07 8.73 1.84
N THR A 261 3.89 9.10 2.34
CA THR A 261 3.73 9.78 3.64
C THR A 261 4.29 8.93 4.78
N ALA A 262 4.06 7.61 4.76
CA ALA A 262 4.66 6.69 5.72
C ALA A 262 6.20 6.63 5.59
N CYS A 263 6.74 6.59 4.36
CA CYS A 263 8.19 6.70 4.11
C CYS A 263 8.76 8.03 4.62
N TYR A 264 8.04 9.12 4.38
CA TYR A 264 8.45 10.46 4.81
C TYR A 264 8.57 10.55 6.34
N LEU A 265 7.55 10.11 7.08
CA LEU A 265 7.60 10.05 8.54
C LEU A 265 8.77 9.19 9.03
N ALA A 266 8.98 8.03 8.44
CA ALA A 266 10.06 7.13 8.86
C ALA A 266 11.46 7.68 8.57
N TRP A 267 11.62 8.42 7.48
CA TRP A 267 12.90 8.99 7.07
C TRP A 267 13.22 10.31 7.75
N ARG A 268 12.22 11.20 7.83
CA ARG A 268 12.41 12.58 8.31
C ARG A 268 12.14 12.73 9.81
N GLY A 269 11.48 11.76 10.43
CA GLY A 269 11.06 11.84 11.82
C GLY A 269 9.74 12.59 12.02
N PRO A 270 9.13 12.46 13.21
CA PRO A 270 7.87 13.10 13.54
C PRO A 270 7.95 14.63 13.58
N GLU A 271 9.12 15.20 13.84
CA GLU A 271 9.38 16.64 13.85
C GLU A 271 9.27 17.29 12.46
N ALA A 272 9.34 16.49 11.39
CA ALA A 272 9.10 16.93 10.02
C ALA A 272 7.64 16.74 9.58
N CYS A 273 6.74 16.44 10.51
CA CYS A 273 5.32 16.25 10.27
C CYS A 273 4.48 17.14 11.20
N ALA A 274 3.36 17.65 10.68
CA ALA A 274 2.34 18.29 11.49
C ALA A 274 1.32 17.24 11.94
N MET A 275 1.00 17.20 13.23
CA MET A 275 -0.07 16.39 13.78
C MET A 275 -1.22 17.29 14.19
N LEU A 276 -2.35 17.18 13.50
CA LEU A 276 -3.57 17.93 13.78
C LEU A 276 -4.52 17.05 14.58
N GLY A 277 -4.79 17.42 15.83
CA GLY A 277 -5.56 16.59 16.77
C GLY A 277 -4.66 15.79 17.71
N ASP A 278 -5.22 14.73 18.31
CA ASP A 278 -4.53 13.92 19.31
C ASP A 278 -4.87 12.41 19.21
N LEU A 279 -4.18 11.59 20.03
CA LEU A 279 -4.36 10.14 20.03
C LEU A 279 -5.70 9.68 20.67
N ASN A 280 -6.39 10.54 21.42
CA ASN A 280 -7.62 10.15 22.11
C ASN A 280 -8.86 10.37 21.23
N GLU A 281 -8.92 11.52 20.55
CA GLU A 281 -10.08 11.93 19.74
C GLU A 281 -9.84 11.76 18.23
N GLY A 282 -8.62 11.39 17.85
CA GLY A 282 -8.17 11.21 16.48
C GLY A 282 -7.32 12.39 16.01
N TYR A 283 -6.43 12.10 15.08
CA TYR A 283 -5.51 13.05 14.50
C TYR A 283 -5.34 12.83 13.01
N VAL A 284 -4.82 13.84 12.32
CA VAL A 284 -4.32 13.76 10.95
C VAL A 284 -2.85 14.13 10.96
N LEU A 285 -2.00 13.27 10.38
CA LEU A 285 -0.56 13.53 10.26
C LEU A 285 -0.21 13.90 8.82
N LEU A 286 0.48 15.02 8.66
CA LEU A 286 0.83 15.58 7.35
C LEU A 286 2.34 15.84 7.28
N PRO A 287 3.02 15.49 6.16
CA PRO A 287 4.38 15.94 5.90
C PRO A 287 4.45 17.47 5.92
N THR A 288 5.54 18.05 6.46
CA THR A 288 5.79 19.49 6.37
C THR A 288 7.01 19.76 5.50
N THR A 289 6.86 20.61 4.48
CA THR A 289 8.01 21.14 3.78
C THR A 289 8.56 22.33 4.58
N ARG A 290 9.88 22.58 4.54
CA ARG A 290 10.55 23.65 5.34
C ARG A 290 9.96 25.05 5.12
N SER A 291 9.24 25.27 4.01
CA SER A 291 8.62 26.57 3.69
C SER A 291 7.24 26.79 4.32
N ALA A 292 6.63 25.74 4.87
CA ALA A 292 5.28 25.79 5.45
C ALA A 292 5.29 25.35 6.92
N SER A 293 6.18 25.90 7.74
CA SER A 293 5.90 25.88 9.19
C SER A 293 4.57 26.60 9.40
N PRO A 294 3.59 25.98 10.07
CA PRO A 294 2.42 26.71 10.54
C PRO A 294 2.97 27.89 11.38
N SER A 295 2.67 29.11 11.00
CA SER A 295 2.95 30.26 11.86
C SER A 295 2.33 29.95 13.21
N GLU A 296 3.18 29.91 14.25
CA GLU A 296 2.73 29.86 15.65
C GLU A 296 1.65 30.95 15.85
N PRO A 297 0.59 30.64 16.63
CA PRO A 297 -0.50 31.55 16.88
C PRO A 297 -0.08 32.81 17.61
#